data_8073412ac25027f7c03d24a10cbb6d32
#
_entry.id   8073412ac25027f7c03d24a10cbb6d32
#
_cell.length_a   1.000
_cell.length_b   1.000
_cell.length_c   1.000
_cell.angle_alpha   90.00
_cell.angle_beta   90.00
_cell.angle_gamma   90.00
#
_symmetry.space_group_name_H-M   'P 1'
#
loop_
_entity.id
_entity.type
_entity.pdbx_description
1 polymer ?
#
loop_
_entity_poly.entity_id
_entity_poly.type
_entity_poly.pdbx_seq_one_letter_code
_entity_poly.pdbx_strand_id
1 'polypeptide(L)'
;MNRSEFQQKVSESSKPVIIDFWAAWCGPCMMTKPILEKLAKEYVDKVEFMPINADNSREVLEQFHVFGIPTVITLRNEKEVGRVTGAQNEANYRAIFEALADGKEVKVPLTQFDRMLRLGAGALFIMVGISTSNWIVAGIGGILSFMGIYDRCPIWKTITGIFKRN
;
A
#
# COMPACT_ATOMS: atom_id res chain seq x y z
N MET A 1 12.92 2.87 -19.71
CA MET A 1 11.85 3.83 -20.03
C MET A 1 12.21 5.17 -19.39
N ASN A 2 12.25 6.23 -20.16
CA ASN A 2 12.49 7.59 -19.64
C ASN A 2 11.17 8.24 -19.20
N ARG A 3 11.28 9.44 -18.56
CA ARG A 3 10.13 10.15 -18.00
C ARG A 3 9.08 10.55 -19.05
N SER A 4 9.51 11.04 -20.20
CA SER A 4 8.60 11.50 -21.27
C SER A 4 7.83 10.33 -21.90
N GLU A 5 8.51 9.22 -22.15
CA GLU A 5 7.89 7.98 -22.65
C GLU A 5 6.85 7.42 -21.66
N PHE A 6 7.16 7.48 -20.37
CA PHE A 6 6.23 7.07 -19.32
C PHE A 6 4.98 7.97 -19.30
N GLN A 7 5.18 9.30 -19.29
CA GLN A 7 4.08 10.26 -19.26
C GLN A 7 3.17 10.11 -20.50
N GLN A 8 3.76 9.92 -21.67
CA GLN A 8 2.99 9.68 -22.90
C GLN A 8 2.12 8.43 -22.74
N LYS A 9 2.68 7.29 -22.32
CA LYS A 9 1.89 6.05 -22.11
C LYS A 9 0.76 6.22 -21.13
N VAL A 10 0.99 6.92 -20.01
CA VAL A 10 -0.05 7.15 -19.01
C VAL A 10 -1.15 8.08 -19.54
N SER A 11 -0.79 9.15 -20.29
CA SER A 11 -1.75 10.09 -20.87
C SER A 11 -2.58 9.48 -22.01
N GLU A 12 -2.03 8.53 -22.74
CA GLU A 12 -2.73 7.78 -23.81
C GLU A 12 -3.72 6.75 -23.23
N SER A 13 -3.54 6.35 -21.97
CA SER A 13 -4.41 5.36 -21.33
C SER A 13 -5.74 5.99 -20.92
N SER A 14 -6.82 5.44 -21.45
CA SER A 14 -8.18 5.77 -21.02
C SER A 14 -8.61 5.06 -19.73
N LYS A 15 -7.78 4.11 -19.25
CA LYS A 15 -8.04 3.27 -18.08
C LYS A 15 -7.18 3.73 -16.89
N PRO A 16 -7.63 3.45 -15.65
CA PRO A 16 -6.73 3.54 -14.51
C PRO A 16 -5.50 2.64 -14.69
N VAL A 17 -4.33 3.09 -14.24
CA VAL A 17 -3.05 2.41 -14.44
C VAL A 17 -2.54 1.83 -13.14
N ILE A 18 -2.07 0.59 -13.17
CA ILE A 18 -1.28 -0.03 -12.10
C ILE A 18 0.16 -0.14 -12.58
N ILE A 19 1.07 0.50 -11.84
CA ILE A 19 2.50 0.47 -12.10
C ILE A 19 3.15 -0.50 -11.11
N ASP A 20 3.92 -1.47 -11.60
CA ASP A 20 4.74 -2.36 -10.79
C ASP A 20 6.22 -2.04 -11.00
N PHE A 21 6.87 -1.52 -9.96
CA PHE A 21 8.32 -1.30 -9.95
C PHE A 21 9.04 -2.54 -9.46
N TRP A 22 9.79 -3.17 -10.35
CA TRP A 22 10.46 -4.44 -10.11
C TRP A 22 11.89 -4.47 -10.66
N ALA A 23 12.69 -5.46 -10.26
CA ALA A 23 13.97 -5.77 -10.87
C ALA A 23 14.24 -7.28 -10.88
N ALA A 24 15.10 -7.75 -11.80
CA ALA A 24 15.38 -9.18 -11.97
C ALA A 24 16.12 -9.80 -10.75
N TRP A 25 16.92 -9.02 -10.06
CA TRP A 25 17.65 -9.41 -8.85
C TRP A 25 16.81 -9.37 -7.58
N CYS A 26 15.63 -8.79 -7.62
CA CYS A 26 14.74 -8.65 -6.48
C CYS A 26 13.92 -9.93 -6.25
N GLY A 27 14.32 -10.76 -5.29
CA GLY A 27 13.64 -12.02 -4.96
C GLY A 27 12.14 -11.85 -4.65
N PRO A 28 11.73 -10.91 -3.76
CA PRO A 28 10.31 -10.64 -3.51
C PRO A 28 9.53 -10.21 -4.74
N CYS A 29 10.15 -9.43 -5.67
CA CYS A 29 9.51 -9.03 -6.92
C CYS A 29 9.19 -10.24 -7.81
N MET A 30 10.11 -11.20 -7.88
CA MET A 30 9.92 -12.42 -8.68
C MET A 30 8.78 -13.29 -8.14
N MET A 31 8.50 -13.24 -6.84
CA MET A 31 7.36 -13.95 -6.23
C MET A 31 6.03 -13.27 -6.54
N THR A 32 6.00 -11.94 -6.59
CA THR A 32 4.76 -11.17 -6.84
C THR A 32 4.41 -11.03 -8.31
N LYS A 33 5.41 -11.07 -9.20
CA LYS A 33 5.25 -10.90 -10.64
C LYS A 33 4.18 -11.81 -11.26
N PRO A 34 4.18 -13.15 -11.06
CA PRO A 34 3.16 -14.03 -11.64
C PRO A 34 1.76 -13.70 -11.13
N ILE A 35 1.62 -13.22 -9.89
CA ILE A 35 0.35 -12.82 -9.31
C ILE A 35 -0.17 -11.57 -10.03
N LEU A 36 0.68 -10.55 -10.18
CA LEU A 36 0.32 -9.30 -10.84
C LEU A 36 -0.01 -9.51 -12.31
N GLU A 37 0.76 -10.33 -13.04
CA GLU A 37 0.50 -10.66 -14.44
C GLU A 37 -0.83 -11.43 -14.62
N LYS A 38 -1.15 -12.33 -13.70
CA LYS A 38 -2.44 -13.04 -13.68
C LYS A 38 -3.60 -12.06 -13.51
N LEU A 39 -3.51 -11.19 -12.49
CA LEU A 39 -4.54 -10.19 -12.22
C LEU A 39 -4.65 -9.17 -13.37
N ALA A 40 -3.54 -8.77 -13.98
CA ALA A 40 -3.53 -7.89 -15.13
C ALA A 40 -4.35 -8.48 -16.31
N LYS A 41 -4.27 -9.79 -16.53
CA LYS A 41 -5.08 -10.49 -17.54
C LYS A 41 -6.56 -10.54 -17.15
N GLU A 42 -6.87 -10.79 -15.87
CA GLU A 42 -8.25 -10.85 -15.37
C GLU A 42 -8.96 -9.48 -15.48
N TYR A 43 -8.22 -8.37 -15.32
CA TYR A 43 -8.76 -7.01 -15.32
C TYR A 43 -8.37 -6.18 -16.56
N VAL A 44 -7.93 -6.81 -17.65
CA VAL A 44 -7.39 -6.15 -18.85
C VAL A 44 -8.34 -5.12 -19.46
N ASP A 45 -9.66 -5.33 -19.38
CA ASP A 45 -10.64 -4.40 -19.91
C ASP A 45 -10.89 -3.17 -19.03
N LYS A 46 -10.51 -3.23 -17.74
CA LYS A 46 -10.81 -2.21 -16.73
C LYS A 46 -9.61 -1.43 -16.24
N VAL A 47 -8.42 -2.06 -16.25
CA VAL A 47 -7.19 -1.52 -15.69
C VAL A 47 -6.03 -1.79 -16.64
N GLU A 48 -5.15 -0.82 -16.82
CA GLU A 48 -3.90 -0.99 -17.53
C GLU A 48 -2.78 -1.34 -16.56
N PHE A 49 -2.02 -2.39 -16.87
CA PHE A 49 -0.89 -2.84 -16.05
C PHE A 49 0.43 -2.50 -16.74
N MET A 50 1.29 -1.77 -16.04
CA MET A 50 2.56 -1.26 -16.54
C MET A 50 3.72 -1.73 -15.65
N PRO A 51 4.39 -2.84 -15.99
CA PRO A 51 5.59 -3.26 -15.27
C PRO A 51 6.79 -2.38 -15.68
N ILE A 52 7.46 -1.78 -14.70
CA ILE A 52 8.62 -0.90 -14.90
C ILE A 52 9.84 -1.53 -14.23
N ASN A 53 10.85 -1.82 -15.04
CA ASN A 53 12.14 -2.27 -14.53
C ASN A 53 12.89 -1.09 -13.90
N ALA A 54 13.21 -1.21 -12.61
CA ALA A 54 13.86 -0.18 -11.81
C ALA A 54 15.27 0.17 -12.32
N ASP A 55 16.01 -0.84 -12.82
CA ASP A 55 17.38 -0.64 -13.31
C ASP A 55 17.44 0.26 -14.56
N ASN A 56 16.36 0.25 -15.37
CA ASN A 56 16.30 0.96 -16.65
C ASN A 56 15.39 2.20 -16.62
N SER A 57 14.86 2.58 -15.44
CA SER A 57 13.82 3.61 -15.36
C SER A 57 13.99 4.54 -14.18
N ARG A 58 15.25 4.93 -13.91
CA ARG A 58 15.64 5.74 -12.75
C ARG A 58 14.85 7.04 -12.62
N GLU A 59 14.66 7.75 -13.74
CA GLU A 59 13.90 9.01 -13.76
C GLU A 59 12.44 8.85 -13.33
N VAL A 60 11.83 7.70 -13.66
CA VAL A 60 10.45 7.38 -13.27
C VAL A 60 10.38 7.03 -11.78
N LEU A 61 11.37 6.29 -11.24
CA LEU A 61 11.45 6.02 -9.80
C LEU A 61 11.60 7.31 -9.01
N GLU A 62 12.48 8.22 -9.45
CA GLU A 62 12.68 9.52 -8.82
C GLU A 62 11.41 10.38 -8.86
N GLN A 63 10.69 10.40 -9.99
CA GLN A 63 9.41 11.12 -10.12
C GLN A 63 8.36 10.66 -9.11
N PHE A 64 8.28 9.34 -8.87
CA PHE A 64 7.34 8.77 -7.91
C PHE A 64 7.92 8.58 -6.51
N HIS A 65 9.14 9.05 -6.24
CA HIS A 65 9.83 8.86 -4.96
C HIS A 65 9.81 7.39 -4.50
N VAL A 66 10.15 6.48 -5.41
CA VAL A 66 10.24 5.04 -5.12
C VAL A 66 11.64 4.73 -4.61
N PHE A 67 11.77 4.42 -3.33
CA PHE A 67 13.04 4.12 -2.66
C PHE A 67 13.28 2.62 -2.44
N GLY A 68 12.31 1.78 -2.75
CA GLY A 68 12.41 0.33 -2.56
C GLY A 68 11.49 -0.43 -3.50
N ILE A 69 11.85 -1.67 -3.82
CA ILE A 69 11.08 -2.58 -4.66
C ILE A 69 10.82 -3.91 -3.93
N PRO A 70 9.71 -4.60 -4.22
CA PRO A 70 8.63 -4.19 -5.13
C PRO A 70 7.82 -3.01 -4.59
N THR A 71 7.39 -2.11 -5.48
CA THR A 71 6.42 -1.06 -5.14
C THR A 71 5.37 -1.02 -6.24
N VAL A 72 4.11 -1.11 -5.85
CA VAL A 72 2.97 -0.97 -6.75
C VAL A 72 2.30 0.38 -6.51
N ILE A 73 2.14 1.17 -7.57
CA ILE A 73 1.47 2.47 -7.55
C ILE A 73 0.25 2.39 -8.45
N THR A 74 -0.84 2.97 -8.00
CA THR A 74 -2.08 3.05 -8.77
C THR A 74 -2.38 4.49 -9.14
N LEU A 75 -2.63 4.71 -10.44
CA LEU A 75 -2.97 6.03 -10.99
C LEU A 75 -4.41 6.05 -11.50
N ARG A 76 -5.08 7.17 -11.30
CA ARG A 76 -6.36 7.50 -11.92
C ARG A 76 -6.31 8.94 -12.40
N ASN A 77 -6.59 9.17 -13.68
CA ASN A 77 -6.45 10.48 -14.31
C ASN A 77 -5.07 11.09 -14.01
N GLU A 78 -4.01 10.32 -14.25
CA GLU A 78 -2.59 10.67 -14.04
C GLU A 78 -2.20 10.97 -12.57
N LYS A 79 -3.15 10.89 -11.63
CA LYS A 79 -2.90 11.15 -10.20
C LYS A 79 -2.74 9.84 -9.43
N GLU A 80 -1.78 9.82 -8.54
CA GLU A 80 -1.59 8.71 -7.61
C GLU A 80 -2.78 8.62 -6.64
N VAL A 81 -3.46 7.46 -6.64
CA VAL A 81 -4.62 7.18 -5.76
C VAL A 81 -4.34 6.05 -4.77
N GLY A 82 -3.20 5.39 -4.89
CA GLY A 82 -2.76 4.39 -3.93
C GLY A 82 -1.33 3.93 -4.17
N ARG A 83 -0.69 3.46 -3.10
CA ARG A 83 0.69 2.97 -3.12
C ARG A 83 0.85 1.82 -2.14
N VAL A 84 1.60 0.82 -2.56
CA VAL A 84 1.98 -0.33 -1.74
C VAL A 84 3.44 -0.65 -1.94
N THR A 85 4.21 -0.62 -0.87
CA THR A 85 5.63 -1.00 -0.88
C THR A 85 5.80 -2.36 -0.20
N GLY A 86 6.62 -3.22 -0.79
CA GLY A 86 6.85 -4.58 -0.36
C GLY A 86 5.88 -5.59 -0.99
N ALA A 87 6.29 -6.86 -0.96
CA ALA A 87 5.50 -7.96 -1.51
C ALA A 87 4.18 -8.15 -0.74
N GLN A 88 3.10 -8.31 -1.47
CA GLN A 88 1.78 -8.59 -0.93
C GLN A 88 1.30 -9.98 -1.38
N ASN A 89 0.31 -10.52 -0.70
CA ASN A 89 -0.39 -11.72 -1.13
C ASN A 89 -1.38 -11.44 -2.27
N GLU A 90 -1.85 -12.48 -2.94
CA GLU A 90 -2.78 -12.36 -4.06
C GLU A 90 -4.08 -11.64 -3.66
N ALA A 91 -4.61 -11.91 -2.45
CA ALA A 91 -5.85 -11.29 -2.00
C ALA A 91 -5.73 -9.76 -1.87
N ASN A 92 -4.58 -9.26 -1.40
CA ASN A 92 -4.32 -7.84 -1.28
C ASN A 92 -4.16 -7.19 -2.66
N TYR A 93 -3.42 -7.82 -3.58
CA TYR A 93 -3.31 -7.31 -4.94
C TYR A 93 -4.65 -7.32 -5.66
N ARG A 94 -5.45 -8.38 -5.52
CA ARG A 94 -6.81 -8.46 -6.08
C ARG A 94 -7.69 -7.32 -5.58
N ALA A 95 -7.66 -7.03 -4.28
CA ALA A 95 -8.41 -5.91 -3.71
C ALA A 95 -7.98 -4.54 -4.30
N ILE A 96 -6.68 -4.37 -4.65
CA ILE A 96 -6.17 -3.17 -5.32
C ILE A 96 -6.75 -3.07 -6.74
N PHE A 97 -6.70 -4.15 -7.52
CA PHE A 97 -7.25 -4.18 -8.88
C PHE A 97 -8.76 -3.92 -8.89
N GLU A 98 -9.51 -4.56 -7.99
CA GLU A 98 -10.95 -4.36 -7.84
C GLU A 98 -11.30 -2.92 -7.45
N ALA A 99 -10.65 -2.38 -6.42
CA ALA A 99 -10.89 -1.01 -5.97
C ALA A 99 -10.60 0.01 -7.07
N LEU A 100 -9.51 -0.20 -7.84
CA LEU A 100 -9.15 0.67 -8.93
C LEU A 100 -10.14 0.56 -10.10
N ALA A 101 -10.55 -0.66 -10.47
CA ALA A 101 -11.52 -0.94 -11.52
C ALA A 101 -12.92 -0.37 -11.20
N ASP A 102 -13.32 -0.43 -9.92
CA ASP A 102 -14.62 0.08 -9.44
C ASP A 102 -14.63 1.59 -9.15
N GLY A 103 -13.52 2.28 -9.35
CA GLY A 103 -13.44 3.72 -9.04
C GLY A 103 -13.36 4.05 -7.55
N LYS A 104 -13.19 3.06 -6.68
CA LYS A 104 -13.08 3.22 -5.22
C LYS A 104 -11.69 3.69 -4.78
N GLU A 105 -11.57 4.18 -3.56
CA GLU A 105 -10.26 4.41 -2.95
C GLU A 105 -9.50 3.10 -2.76
N VAL A 106 -8.24 3.08 -3.21
CA VAL A 106 -7.36 1.94 -3.03
C VAL A 106 -6.83 1.96 -1.58
N LYS A 107 -7.47 1.20 -0.71
CA LYS A 107 -7.02 0.99 0.67
C LYS A 107 -6.37 -0.38 0.77
N VAL A 108 -5.06 -0.37 0.97
CA VAL A 108 -4.34 -1.62 1.26
C VAL A 108 -4.52 -1.93 2.74
N PRO A 109 -5.03 -3.11 3.08
CA PRO A 109 -5.05 -3.53 4.47
C PRO A 109 -3.63 -3.57 5.03
N LEU A 110 -3.41 -3.00 6.23
CA LEU A 110 -2.15 -3.16 6.94
C LEU A 110 -1.81 -4.64 7.04
N THR A 111 -0.55 -5.00 6.79
CA THR A 111 -0.11 -6.39 6.89
C THR A 111 -0.38 -6.91 8.31
N GLN A 112 -0.70 -8.21 8.41
CA GLN A 112 -0.90 -8.84 9.73
C GLN A 112 0.33 -8.66 10.62
N PHE A 113 1.52 -8.58 10.02
CA PHE A 113 2.78 -8.34 10.71
C PHE A 113 2.82 -6.98 11.44
N ASP A 114 2.38 -5.89 10.78
CA ASP A 114 2.33 -4.56 11.41
C ASP A 114 1.40 -4.55 12.63
N ARG A 115 0.30 -5.30 12.55
CA ARG A 115 -0.64 -5.42 13.66
C ARG A 115 -0.04 -6.22 14.81
N MET A 116 0.60 -7.36 14.52
CA MET A 116 1.28 -8.17 15.52
C MET A 116 2.42 -7.40 16.20
N LEU A 117 3.18 -6.63 15.41
CA LEU A 117 4.26 -5.79 15.93
C LEU A 117 3.75 -4.72 16.89
N ARG A 118 2.69 -4.01 16.53
CA ARG A 118 2.07 -2.96 17.39
C ARG A 118 1.48 -3.55 18.66
N LEU A 119 0.78 -4.68 18.56
CA LEU A 119 0.21 -5.37 19.72
C LEU A 119 1.30 -5.93 20.64
N GLY A 120 2.34 -6.53 20.07
CA GLY A 120 3.48 -7.06 20.83
C GLY A 120 4.28 -5.95 21.52
N ALA A 121 4.59 -4.87 20.81
CA ALA A 121 5.24 -3.71 21.39
C ALA A 121 4.40 -3.08 22.50
N GLY A 122 3.09 -2.90 22.27
CA GLY A 122 2.18 -2.36 23.27
C GLY A 122 2.12 -3.19 24.55
N ALA A 123 2.00 -4.52 24.42
CA ALA A 123 2.02 -5.44 25.55
C ALA A 123 3.34 -5.38 26.35
N LEU A 124 4.47 -5.27 25.64
CA LEU A 124 5.79 -5.16 26.27
C LEU A 124 5.93 -3.86 27.06
N PHE A 125 5.48 -2.71 26.51
CA PHE A 125 5.49 -1.43 27.20
C PHE A 125 4.59 -1.44 28.45
N ILE A 126 3.43 -2.11 28.39
CA ILE A 126 2.53 -2.27 29.56
C ILE A 126 3.26 -3.09 30.66
N MET A 127 3.86 -4.23 30.30
CA MET A 127 4.59 -5.06 31.26
C MET A 127 5.75 -4.30 31.94
N VAL A 128 6.55 -3.60 31.15
CA VAL A 128 7.68 -2.79 31.67
C VAL A 128 7.15 -1.66 32.56
N GLY A 129 6.08 -0.96 32.15
CA GLY A 129 5.50 0.13 32.93
C GLY A 129 4.96 -0.34 34.29
N ILE A 130 4.32 -1.50 34.35
CA ILE A 130 3.86 -2.10 35.60
C ILE A 130 5.04 -2.52 36.47
N SER A 131 6.05 -3.20 35.90
CA SER A 131 7.24 -3.67 36.63
C SER A 131 8.06 -2.54 37.24
N THR A 132 8.13 -1.38 36.56
CA THR A 132 8.89 -0.20 37.01
C THR A 132 8.02 0.81 37.77
N SER A 133 6.76 0.49 38.04
CA SER A 133 5.74 1.41 38.63
C SER A 133 5.65 2.75 37.89
N ASN A 134 6.02 2.77 36.62
CA ASN A 134 5.99 3.95 35.76
C ASN A 134 4.71 3.99 34.91
N TRP A 135 3.69 4.65 35.44
CA TRP A 135 2.36 4.74 34.81
C TRP A 135 2.35 5.42 33.45
N ILE A 136 3.36 6.28 33.15
CA ILE A 136 3.50 6.95 31.85
C ILE A 136 3.87 5.91 30.80
N VAL A 137 4.81 5.02 31.10
CA VAL A 137 5.25 3.93 30.19
C VAL A 137 4.09 2.96 29.94
N ALA A 138 3.35 2.59 30.99
CA ALA A 138 2.16 1.75 30.87
C ALA A 138 1.06 2.41 30.02
N GLY A 139 0.85 3.71 30.18
CA GLY A 139 -0.10 4.50 29.38
C GLY A 139 0.26 4.53 27.88
N ILE A 140 1.54 4.71 27.54
CA ILE A 140 2.03 4.66 26.16
C ILE A 140 1.76 3.27 25.56
N GLY A 141 2.05 2.19 26.30
CA GLY A 141 1.75 0.81 25.87
C GLY A 141 0.26 0.58 25.61
N GLY A 142 -0.61 1.13 26.48
CA GLY A 142 -2.06 1.09 26.30
C GLY A 142 -2.52 1.79 25.00
N ILE A 143 -1.99 2.97 24.72
CA ILE A 143 -2.30 3.74 23.50
C ILE A 143 -1.84 2.97 22.25
N LEU A 144 -0.63 2.41 22.24
CA LEU A 144 -0.12 1.62 21.13
C LEU A 144 -0.96 0.38 20.85
N SER A 145 -1.36 -0.35 21.91
CA SER A 145 -2.26 -1.51 21.79
C SER A 145 -3.63 -1.11 21.28
N PHE A 146 -4.18 -0.02 21.79
CA PHE A 146 -5.47 0.51 21.34
C PHE A 146 -5.44 0.92 19.87
N MET A 147 -4.40 1.59 19.39
CA MET A 147 -4.23 1.92 17.97
C MET A 147 -4.15 0.68 17.10
N GLY A 148 -3.49 -0.40 17.56
CA GLY A 148 -3.41 -1.67 16.83
C GLY A 148 -4.78 -2.37 16.67
N ILE A 149 -5.68 -2.21 17.62
CA ILE A 149 -7.04 -2.78 17.59
C ILE A 149 -8.00 -1.88 16.81
N TYR A 150 -7.83 -0.56 16.93
CA TYR A 150 -8.79 0.45 16.48
C TYR A 150 -8.85 0.64 14.97
N ASP A 151 -7.78 0.32 14.23
CA ASP A 151 -7.75 0.39 12.76
C ASP A 151 -8.87 -0.45 12.08
N ARG A 152 -9.58 -1.28 12.84
CA ARG A 152 -10.70 -2.09 12.36
C ARG A 152 -12.08 -1.59 12.81
N CYS A 153 -12.17 -0.55 13.65
CA CYS A 153 -13.44 -0.10 14.17
C CYS A 153 -14.18 0.83 13.18
N PRO A 154 -15.34 0.43 12.63
CA PRO A 154 -16.10 1.24 11.67
C PRO A 154 -16.65 2.53 12.28
N ILE A 155 -16.73 2.60 13.62
CA ILE A 155 -17.32 3.72 14.36
C ILE A 155 -16.52 5.02 14.17
N TRP A 156 -15.18 4.96 14.10
CA TRP A 156 -14.34 6.15 13.88
C TRP A 156 -14.49 6.75 12.48
N LYS A 157 -14.76 5.92 11.47
CA LYS A 157 -15.05 6.41 10.12
C LYS A 157 -16.34 7.22 10.07
N THR A 158 -17.31 6.87 10.90
CA THR A 158 -18.58 7.59 11.00
C THR A 158 -18.38 8.93 11.70
N ILE A 159 -17.59 8.99 12.78
CA ILE A 159 -17.32 10.21 13.55
C ILE A 159 -16.46 11.20 12.75
N THR A 160 -15.39 10.74 12.09
CA THR A 160 -14.53 11.60 11.26
C THR A 160 -15.21 12.04 9.96
N GLY A 161 -16.16 11.25 9.44
CA GLY A 161 -17.01 11.62 8.31
C GLY A 161 -17.96 12.77 8.60
N ILE A 162 -18.46 12.86 9.85
CA ILE A 162 -19.32 13.95 10.29
C ILE A 162 -18.53 15.26 10.46
N PHE A 163 -17.27 15.18 10.94
CA PHE A 163 -16.43 16.37 11.18
C PHE A 163 -15.84 16.97 9.88
N LYS A 164 -15.80 16.21 8.79
CA LYS A 164 -15.27 16.65 7.47
C LYS A 164 -16.34 17.27 6.56
N ARG A 165 -17.56 17.42 7.05
CA ARG A 165 -18.74 17.91 6.29
C ARG A 165 -19.17 19.34 6.66
N ASN A 166 -18.29 20.07 7.38
CA ASN A 166 -18.45 21.51 7.62
C ASN A 166 -17.28 22.28 7.01
#